data_58ff100c2be19433d2f357ed188205bb
#
_entry.id   58ff100c2be19433d2f357ed188205bb
#
_cell.length_a   1.000
_cell.length_b   1.000
_cell.length_c   1.000
_cell.angle_alpha   90.00
_cell.angle_beta   90.00
_cell.angle_gamma   90.00
#
_symmetry.space_group_name_H-M   'P 1'
#
loop_
_entity.id
_entity.type
_entity.pdbx_description
1 polymer ?
#
loop_
_entity_poly.entity_id
_entity_poly.type
_entity_poly.pdbx_seq_one_letter_code
_entity_poly.pdbx_strand_id
1 'polypeptide(L)'
;MKKILISFTLLAFLLGTAICFAESGIPNLVGTWTVKAEGGVLLKGGAHGAKTHHKGEFSTLKAEAVVTRQQGRVLHGIFKSPRATEKFVAVIAQDNKSFYYADEDGFMEGQITNKGTINLIYRHSTATDTVVAVGTWTRKK
;
A
#
# COMPACT_ATOMS: atom_id res chain seq x y z
N MET A 1 47.12 30.90 36.65
CA MET A 1 45.72 30.49 36.68
C MET A 1 44.95 30.81 35.35
N LYS A 2 45.57 30.66 34.18
CA LYS A 2 44.89 30.96 32.87
C LYS A 2 44.77 29.76 31.92
N LYS A 3 45.11 28.55 32.35
CA LYS A 3 45.13 27.36 31.49
C LYS A 3 43.93 26.40 31.67
N ILE A 4 43.06 26.64 32.63
CA ILE A 4 41.92 25.75 32.95
C ILE A 4 40.63 26.14 32.20
N LEU A 5 40.52 27.40 31.71
CA LEU A 5 39.31 27.91 31.08
C LEU A 5 39.10 27.43 29.61
N ILE A 6 40.20 27.03 28.94
CA ILE A 6 40.13 26.65 27.50
C ILE A 6 39.66 25.19 27.33
N SER A 7 39.89 24.33 28.35
CA SER A 7 39.53 22.91 28.29
C SER A 7 38.01 22.67 28.42
N PHE A 8 37.27 23.57 29.07
CA PHE A 8 35.83 23.39 29.29
C PHE A 8 34.98 23.81 28.10
N THR A 9 35.47 24.73 27.28
CA THR A 9 34.74 25.20 26.10
C THR A 9 34.81 24.20 24.93
N LEU A 10 35.85 23.38 24.85
CA LEU A 10 36.02 22.38 23.81
C LEU A 10 35.14 21.13 24.05
N LEU A 11 34.84 20.81 25.32
CA LEU A 11 34.02 19.67 25.69
C LEU A 11 32.52 19.93 25.47
N ALA A 12 32.10 21.19 25.59
CA ALA A 12 30.70 21.58 25.34
C ALA A 12 30.29 21.55 23.85
N PHE A 13 31.27 21.65 22.92
CA PHE A 13 31.02 21.63 21.50
C PHE A 13 30.86 20.21 20.90
N LEU A 14 31.36 19.18 21.61
CA LEU A 14 31.28 17.79 21.19
C LEU A 14 29.96 17.09 21.59
N LEU A 15 29.16 17.69 22.48
CA LEU A 15 27.88 17.13 22.92
C LEU A 15 26.67 17.63 22.13
N GLY A 16 26.88 18.50 21.15
CA GLY A 16 25.79 19.20 20.43
C GLY A 16 25.32 18.60 19.12
N THR A 17 25.88 17.49 18.61
CA THR A 17 25.51 16.96 17.30
C THR A 17 25.07 15.51 17.32
N ALA A 18 24.29 15.11 18.30
CA ALA A 18 23.36 14.01 18.10
C ALA A 18 22.19 14.56 17.25
N ILE A 19 22.43 14.81 15.97
CA ILE A 19 21.35 14.94 15.01
C ILE A 19 20.70 13.56 15.00
N CYS A 20 19.60 13.47 15.73
CA CYS A 20 18.68 12.35 15.65
C CYS A 20 18.14 12.39 14.22
N PHE A 21 18.79 11.73 13.29
CA PHE A 21 18.17 11.31 12.05
C PHE A 21 17.06 10.37 12.51
N ALA A 22 15.88 10.95 12.76
CA ALA A 22 14.66 10.17 12.75
C ALA A 22 14.68 9.46 11.39
N GLU A 23 14.98 8.18 11.44
CA GLU A 23 14.91 7.30 10.28
C GLU A 23 13.46 7.40 9.78
N SER A 24 13.24 8.31 8.84
CA SER A 24 11.94 8.43 8.13
C SER A 24 11.83 7.20 7.23
N GLY A 25 11.79 6.04 7.88
CA GLY A 25 11.86 4.76 7.22
C GLY A 25 10.64 4.57 6.36
N ILE A 26 10.84 4.43 5.06
CA ILE A 26 9.80 3.95 4.14
C ILE A 26 9.26 2.64 4.72
N PRO A 27 7.94 2.50 4.93
CA PRO A 27 7.37 1.27 5.48
C PRO A 27 7.75 0.06 4.63
N ASN A 28 8.21 -1.01 5.27
CA ASN A 28 8.43 -2.28 4.57
C ASN A 28 7.10 -3.04 4.52
N LEU A 29 6.57 -3.20 3.30
CA LEU A 29 5.30 -3.87 3.05
C LEU A 29 5.47 -5.28 2.47
N VAL A 30 6.70 -5.77 2.26
CA VAL A 30 6.95 -7.15 1.79
C VAL A 30 6.28 -8.15 2.72
N GLY A 31 5.58 -9.13 2.15
CA GLY A 31 4.90 -10.18 2.89
C GLY A 31 3.48 -10.44 2.40
N THR A 32 2.75 -11.25 3.15
CA THR A 32 1.40 -11.69 2.82
C THR A 32 0.36 -10.90 3.61
N TRP A 33 -0.70 -10.52 2.93
CA TRP A 33 -1.78 -9.69 3.46
C TRP A 33 -3.14 -10.36 3.22
N THR A 34 -3.96 -10.43 4.24
CA THR A 34 -5.38 -10.78 4.09
C THR A 34 -6.13 -9.54 3.62
N VAL A 35 -6.88 -9.67 2.55
CA VAL A 35 -7.73 -8.62 1.99
C VAL A 35 -9.19 -8.91 2.30
N LYS A 36 -9.90 -7.90 2.78
CA LYS A 36 -11.36 -7.88 2.91
C LYS A 36 -11.87 -6.61 2.27
N ALA A 37 -12.85 -6.73 1.40
CA ALA A 37 -13.46 -5.59 0.72
C ALA A 37 -14.95 -5.80 0.53
N GLU A 38 -15.68 -4.70 0.41
CA GLU A 38 -17.08 -4.65 0.01
C GLU A 38 -17.28 -3.54 -1.00
N GLY A 39 -18.17 -3.72 -1.95
CA GLY A 39 -18.36 -2.74 -3.00
C GLY A 39 -19.55 -2.99 -3.90
N GLY A 40 -19.70 -2.10 -4.86
CA GLY A 40 -20.71 -2.14 -5.90
C GLY A 40 -20.10 -2.51 -7.24
N VAL A 41 -20.88 -3.25 -8.04
CA VAL A 41 -20.55 -3.63 -9.41
C VAL A 41 -21.68 -3.18 -10.32
N LEU A 42 -21.35 -2.34 -11.29
CA LEU A 42 -22.24 -1.99 -12.40
C LEU A 42 -21.85 -2.84 -13.61
N LEU A 43 -22.71 -3.79 -13.97
CA LEU A 43 -22.53 -4.57 -15.20
C LEU A 43 -22.96 -3.72 -16.39
N LYS A 44 -22.09 -3.60 -17.38
CA LYS A 44 -22.37 -2.94 -18.64
C LYS A 44 -22.88 -3.99 -19.62
N GLY A 45 -23.91 -3.69 -20.41
CA GLY A 45 -24.32 -4.53 -21.51
C GLY A 45 -23.18 -4.62 -22.52
N GLY A 46 -22.33 -5.64 -22.36
CA GLY A 46 -21.12 -5.79 -23.15
C GLY A 46 -21.39 -6.11 -24.61
N ALA A 47 -20.52 -5.67 -25.51
CA ALA A 47 -20.45 -6.16 -26.87
C ALA A 47 -20.32 -7.70 -26.88
N HIS A 48 -20.93 -8.37 -27.83
CA HIS A 48 -21.00 -9.83 -27.93
C HIS A 48 -19.65 -10.52 -27.55
N GLY A 49 -19.67 -11.34 -26.52
CA GLY A 49 -18.54 -12.18 -26.10
C GLY A 49 -17.64 -11.64 -24.99
N ALA A 50 -17.79 -10.41 -24.55
CA ALA A 50 -17.01 -9.89 -23.42
C ALA A 50 -17.46 -10.56 -22.11
N LYS A 51 -16.51 -11.15 -21.38
CA LYS A 51 -16.76 -11.83 -20.10
C LYS A 51 -16.21 -11.01 -18.96
N THR A 52 -17.00 -10.89 -17.89
CA THR A 52 -16.54 -10.35 -16.62
C THR A 52 -16.45 -11.47 -15.57
N HIS A 53 -15.48 -11.38 -14.67
CA HIS A 53 -15.41 -12.23 -13.48
C HIS A 53 -16.26 -11.68 -12.31
N HIS A 54 -16.79 -10.46 -12.44
CA HIS A 54 -17.67 -9.85 -11.45
C HIS A 54 -19.11 -10.33 -11.58
N LYS A 55 -19.81 -10.42 -10.45
CA LYS A 55 -21.22 -10.83 -10.39
C LYS A 55 -21.97 -9.98 -9.39
N GLY A 56 -23.16 -9.50 -9.79
CA GLY A 56 -24.09 -8.82 -8.93
C GLY A 56 -23.78 -7.35 -8.67
N GLU A 57 -24.74 -6.64 -8.11
CA GLU A 57 -24.67 -5.20 -7.81
C GLU A 57 -23.88 -4.93 -6.52
N PHE A 58 -23.99 -5.83 -5.54
CA PHE A 58 -23.27 -5.77 -4.26
C PHE A 58 -22.36 -6.98 -4.11
N SER A 59 -21.13 -6.76 -3.66
CA SER A 59 -20.15 -7.83 -3.57
C SER A 59 -19.29 -7.65 -2.32
N THR A 60 -18.98 -8.78 -1.69
CA THR A 60 -17.92 -8.87 -0.69
C THR A 60 -16.78 -9.72 -1.22
N LEU A 61 -15.57 -9.36 -0.87
CA LEU A 61 -14.35 -10.06 -1.31
C LEU A 61 -13.50 -10.44 -0.09
N LYS A 62 -13.06 -11.69 -0.08
CA LYS A 62 -11.94 -12.16 0.74
C LYS A 62 -10.85 -12.64 -0.21
N ALA A 63 -9.66 -12.08 -0.10
CA ALA A 63 -8.55 -12.32 -0.99
C ALA A 63 -7.23 -12.30 -0.23
N GLU A 64 -6.14 -12.55 -0.95
CA GLU A 64 -4.78 -12.45 -0.47
C GLU A 64 -3.98 -11.54 -1.39
N ALA A 65 -3.21 -10.61 -0.82
CA ALA A 65 -2.19 -9.90 -1.56
C ALA A 65 -0.81 -10.32 -1.04
N VAL A 66 0.10 -10.61 -1.95
CA VAL A 66 1.48 -10.97 -1.62
C VAL A 66 2.40 -9.93 -2.24
N VAL A 67 2.98 -9.06 -1.41
CA VAL A 67 4.06 -8.18 -1.85
C VAL A 67 5.33 -9.00 -1.91
N THR A 68 5.78 -9.31 -3.11
CA THR A 68 6.92 -10.21 -3.36
C THR A 68 8.26 -9.49 -3.32
N ARG A 69 8.27 -8.19 -3.64
CA ARG A 69 9.48 -7.36 -3.70
C ARG A 69 9.13 -5.90 -3.42
N GLN A 70 10.05 -5.24 -2.71
CA GLN A 70 10.04 -3.79 -2.53
C GLN A 70 11.44 -3.24 -2.80
N GLN A 71 11.53 -2.16 -3.58
CA GLN A 71 12.75 -1.39 -3.81
C GLN A 71 12.43 0.09 -3.55
N GLY A 72 12.91 0.61 -2.44
CA GLY A 72 12.52 1.94 -1.97
C GLY A 72 11.00 2.02 -1.80
N ARG A 73 10.36 2.89 -2.58
CA ARG A 73 8.91 3.15 -2.54
C ARG A 73 8.11 2.26 -3.49
N VAL A 74 8.77 1.56 -4.41
CA VAL A 74 8.11 0.74 -5.44
C VAL A 74 7.98 -0.69 -4.97
N LEU A 75 6.77 -1.25 -5.13
CA LEU A 75 6.43 -2.61 -4.76
C LEU A 75 5.91 -3.39 -5.97
N HIS A 76 6.17 -4.67 -5.98
CA HIS A 76 5.57 -5.62 -6.90
C HIS A 76 4.95 -6.77 -6.12
N GLY A 77 3.86 -7.32 -6.64
CA GLY A 77 3.20 -8.42 -5.97
C GLY A 77 2.19 -9.16 -6.83
N ILE A 78 1.45 -10.03 -6.14
CA ILE A 78 0.40 -10.85 -6.71
C ILE A 78 -0.83 -10.71 -5.84
N PHE A 79 -1.95 -10.40 -6.45
CA PHE A 79 -3.27 -10.41 -5.84
C PHE A 79 -3.96 -11.73 -6.20
N LYS A 80 -4.49 -12.44 -5.18
CA LYS A 80 -5.14 -13.73 -5.35
C LYS A 80 -6.55 -13.65 -4.77
N SER A 81 -7.53 -13.71 -5.62
CA SER A 81 -8.93 -13.83 -5.25
C SER A 81 -9.48 -15.22 -5.62
N PRO A 82 -10.69 -15.60 -5.17
CA PRO A 82 -11.35 -16.82 -5.64
C PRO A 82 -11.64 -16.83 -7.15
N ARG A 83 -11.53 -15.68 -7.82
CA ARG A 83 -11.93 -15.48 -9.22
C ARG A 83 -10.75 -15.25 -10.15
N ALA A 84 -9.68 -14.64 -9.66
CA ALA A 84 -8.52 -14.22 -10.47
C ALA A 84 -7.24 -14.24 -9.66
N THR A 85 -6.12 -14.39 -10.35
CA THR A 85 -4.77 -14.14 -9.84
C THR A 85 -4.11 -13.13 -10.75
N GLU A 86 -3.75 -11.97 -10.22
CA GLU A 86 -3.31 -10.81 -10.98
C GLU A 86 -1.99 -10.29 -10.42
N LYS A 87 -1.14 -9.78 -11.30
CA LYS A 87 0.07 -9.09 -10.89
C LYS A 87 -0.25 -7.63 -10.60
N PHE A 88 0.48 -7.04 -9.67
CA PHE A 88 0.36 -5.62 -9.41
C PHE A 88 1.70 -4.92 -9.23
N VAL A 89 1.68 -3.63 -9.44
CA VAL A 89 2.71 -2.68 -9.01
C VAL A 89 2.08 -1.67 -8.06
N ALA A 90 2.83 -1.23 -7.06
CA ALA A 90 2.36 -0.21 -6.14
C ALA A 90 3.49 0.75 -5.74
N VAL A 91 3.13 1.91 -5.22
CA VAL A 91 4.06 2.89 -4.68
C VAL A 91 3.58 3.43 -3.34
N ILE A 92 4.54 3.70 -2.45
CA ILE A 92 4.32 4.46 -1.22
C ILE A 92 4.68 5.92 -1.52
N ALA A 93 3.76 6.85 -1.29
CA ALA A 93 4.00 8.27 -1.52
C ALA A 93 5.05 8.86 -0.57
N GLN A 94 5.43 10.12 -0.81
CA GLN A 94 6.46 10.81 -0.04
C GLN A 94 6.10 11.00 1.45
N ASP A 95 4.82 10.97 1.77
CA ASP A 95 4.29 11.06 3.14
C ASP A 95 4.48 9.77 3.98
N ASN A 96 5.00 8.68 3.36
CA ASN A 96 5.15 7.35 3.95
C ASN A 96 3.83 6.72 4.45
N LYS A 97 2.69 7.24 4.05
CA LYS A 97 1.35 6.83 4.47
C LYS A 97 0.44 6.51 3.30
N SER A 98 0.46 7.33 2.26
CA SER A 98 -0.37 7.11 1.08
C SER A 98 0.20 5.99 0.22
N PHE A 99 -0.69 5.11 -0.23
CA PHE A 99 -0.38 3.90 -0.98
C PHE A 99 -1.20 3.90 -2.27
N TYR A 100 -0.54 3.74 -3.40
CA TYR A 100 -1.15 3.69 -4.73
C TYR A 100 -0.77 2.40 -5.41
N TYR A 101 -1.74 1.76 -6.01
CA TYR A 101 -1.62 0.43 -6.59
C TYR A 101 -2.31 0.40 -7.95
N ALA A 102 -1.77 -0.40 -8.87
CA ALA A 102 -2.37 -0.74 -10.14
C ALA A 102 -2.18 -2.24 -10.44
N ASP A 103 -3.22 -2.89 -10.90
CA ASP A 103 -3.20 -4.23 -11.46
C ASP A 103 -3.58 -4.21 -12.96
N GLU A 104 -4.01 -5.35 -13.51
CA GLU A 104 -4.27 -5.48 -14.93
C GLU A 104 -5.50 -4.70 -15.40
N ASP A 105 -6.47 -4.43 -14.53
CA ASP A 105 -7.73 -3.79 -14.88
C ASP A 105 -8.17 -2.67 -13.94
N GLY A 106 -7.48 -2.44 -12.83
CA GLY A 106 -7.91 -1.49 -11.82
C GLY A 106 -6.81 -0.71 -11.10
N PHE A 107 -7.29 0.18 -10.26
CA PHE A 107 -6.47 1.07 -9.43
C PHE A 107 -6.97 1.08 -7.99
N MET A 108 -6.02 1.21 -7.07
CA MET A 108 -6.31 1.28 -5.66
C MET A 108 -5.58 2.45 -5.03
N GLU A 109 -6.26 3.18 -4.18
CA GLU A 109 -5.68 4.18 -3.30
C GLU A 109 -5.86 3.73 -1.86
N GLY A 110 -4.86 3.92 -1.02
CA GLY A 110 -4.93 3.48 0.36
C GLY A 110 -4.13 4.34 1.31
N GLN A 111 -4.39 4.11 2.60
CA GLN A 111 -3.68 4.71 3.71
C GLN A 111 -3.09 3.63 4.59
N ILE A 112 -1.77 3.67 4.77
CA ILE A 112 -1.05 2.83 5.72
C ILE A 112 -1.31 3.42 7.11
N THR A 113 -2.15 2.76 7.91
CA THR A 113 -2.56 3.25 9.23
C THR A 113 -1.59 2.86 10.33
N ASN A 114 -0.98 1.69 10.18
CA ASN A 114 0.07 1.16 11.05
C ASN A 114 0.83 0.07 10.27
N LYS A 115 1.85 -0.54 10.87
CA LYS A 115 2.67 -1.59 10.23
C LYS A 115 1.90 -2.85 9.79
N GLY A 116 0.65 -2.99 10.19
CA GLY A 116 -0.16 -4.19 9.93
C GLY A 116 -1.48 -3.93 9.22
N THR A 117 -1.80 -2.71 8.82
CA THR A 117 -3.08 -2.41 8.18
C THR A 117 -2.96 -1.31 7.14
N ILE A 118 -3.62 -1.50 5.99
CA ILE A 118 -3.81 -0.51 4.94
C ILE A 118 -5.31 -0.43 4.66
N ASN A 119 -5.92 0.74 4.84
CA ASN A 119 -7.27 1.02 4.39
C ASN A 119 -7.21 1.48 2.94
N LEU A 120 -8.16 1.06 2.11
CA LEU A 120 -8.08 1.31 0.67
C LEU A 120 -9.45 1.50 0.01
N ILE A 121 -9.40 2.13 -1.17
CA ILE A 121 -10.49 2.21 -2.13
C ILE A 121 -9.97 1.65 -3.45
N TYR A 122 -10.68 0.66 -3.99
CA TYR A 122 -10.41 0.08 -5.31
C TYR A 122 -11.40 0.60 -6.33
N ARG A 123 -10.92 0.84 -7.53
CA ARG A 123 -11.74 1.26 -8.67
C ARG A 123 -11.24 0.62 -9.95
N HIS A 124 -12.16 0.09 -10.75
CA HIS A 124 -11.89 -0.22 -12.14
C HIS A 124 -13.08 0.09 -13.05
N SER A 125 -12.79 0.20 -14.34
CA SER A 125 -13.83 0.35 -15.36
C SER A 125 -13.32 -0.29 -16.65
N THR A 126 -13.96 -1.37 -17.05
CA THR A 126 -13.68 -2.12 -18.27
C THR A 126 -14.82 -1.97 -19.28
N ALA A 127 -14.74 -2.67 -20.41
CA ALA A 127 -15.83 -2.71 -21.37
C ALA A 127 -17.10 -3.41 -20.83
N THR A 128 -16.93 -4.29 -19.82
CA THR A 128 -18.02 -5.17 -19.33
C THR A 128 -18.59 -4.74 -17.99
N ASP A 129 -17.81 -4.02 -17.18
CA ASP A 129 -18.23 -3.62 -15.84
C ASP A 129 -17.47 -2.41 -15.30
N THR A 130 -17.98 -1.89 -14.21
CA THR A 130 -17.34 -0.88 -13.37
C THR A 130 -17.47 -1.31 -11.93
N VAL A 131 -16.40 -1.21 -11.15
CA VAL A 131 -16.33 -1.58 -9.73
C VAL A 131 -15.83 -0.41 -8.90
N VAL A 132 -16.47 -0.20 -7.75
CA VAL A 132 -15.95 0.62 -6.67
C VAL A 132 -16.08 -0.16 -5.38
N ALA A 133 -15.02 -0.29 -4.62
CA ALA A 133 -15.00 -1.03 -3.36
C ALA A 133 -14.13 -0.33 -2.31
N VAL A 134 -14.53 -0.46 -1.05
CA VAL A 134 -13.70 -0.12 0.11
C VAL A 134 -13.19 -1.39 0.75
N GLY A 135 -12.00 -1.35 1.33
CA GLY A 135 -11.45 -2.55 1.93
C GLY A 135 -10.27 -2.29 2.85
N THR A 136 -9.75 -3.40 3.37
CA THR A 136 -8.56 -3.40 4.22
C THR A 136 -7.60 -4.51 3.80
N TRP A 137 -6.31 -4.21 3.83
CA TRP A 137 -5.26 -5.21 3.87
C TRP A 137 -4.76 -5.32 5.31
N THR A 138 -4.73 -6.52 5.85
CA THR A 138 -4.18 -6.81 7.17
C THR A 138 -3.03 -7.79 7.02
N ARG A 139 -1.86 -7.46 7.57
CA ARG A 139 -0.67 -8.31 7.47
C ARG A 139 -0.91 -9.65 8.14
N LYS A 140 -0.61 -10.74 7.46
CA LYS A 140 -0.54 -12.06 8.07
C LYS A 140 0.71 -12.14 8.97
N LYS A 141 0.53 -12.67 10.16
CA LYS A 141 1.62 -13.00 11.09
C LYS A 141 2.29 -14.30 10.68
#